data_daf4fb5205d5647b3668906e2d5c3e74
#
_entry.id   daf4fb5205d5647b3668906e2d5c3e74
#
_cell.length_a   1.000
_cell.length_b   1.000
_cell.length_c   1.000
_cell.angle_alpha   90.00
_cell.angle_beta   90.00
_cell.angle_gamma   90.00
#
_symmetry.space_group_name_H-M   'P 1'
#
loop_
_entity.id
_entity.type
_entity.pdbx_description
1 polymer ?
#
loop_
_entity_poly.entity_id
_entity_poly.type
_entity_poly.pdbx_seq_one_letter_code
_entity_poly.pdbx_strand_id
1 'polypeptide(L)'
;MFQQFTATVKNQFKHTIKILRSDCGGEFTSQPSDNFCAINGIIYQLSCPHTPQQNRVAERKHRHLVQCTLAVLSQSGLLTSHWSYALFTACHIINRLPTPLLNHKTPWEALFHKLAALSHLRIFGCACFPLLTPYNSNKLQPKTKPCIFLGYPPFSKGYLCLDQSTNRIYTSRHVLFNESHFPTAKTSSYTPSDPISNLLPQISGYFHFCYIIAVLITHNLHLPLLPQILHYLYPLVHHLTHQTLPS
;
A
#
# COMPACT_ATOMS: atom_id res chain seq x y z
N MET A 1 5.88 14.69 3.38
CA MET A 1 5.73 13.54 2.46
C MET A 1 6.26 13.82 1.07
N PHE A 2 5.77 14.81 0.32
CA PHE A 2 6.25 15.10 -1.05
C PHE A 2 7.75 15.41 -1.13
N GLN A 3 8.29 16.17 -0.18
CA GLN A 3 9.73 16.47 -0.07
C GLN A 3 10.58 15.20 0.07
N GLN A 4 10.16 14.26 0.94
CA GLN A 4 10.84 12.97 1.12
C GLN A 4 10.80 12.14 -0.16
N PHE A 5 9.65 12.13 -0.82
CA PHE A 5 9.50 11.46 -2.12
C PHE A 5 10.45 12.03 -3.17
N THR A 6 10.51 13.35 -3.30
CA THR A 6 11.43 14.04 -4.23
C THR A 6 12.89 13.70 -3.92
N ALA A 7 13.27 13.70 -2.64
CA ALA A 7 14.61 13.32 -2.21
C ALA A 7 14.92 11.85 -2.56
N THR A 8 13.95 10.95 -2.36
CA THR A 8 14.10 9.54 -2.72
C THR A 8 14.30 9.36 -4.22
N VAL A 9 13.47 10.00 -5.04
CA VAL A 9 13.59 9.97 -6.50
C VAL A 9 14.97 10.45 -6.94
N LYS A 10 15.43 11.57 -6.41
CA LYS A 10 16.74 12.14 -6.75
C LYS A 10 17.90 11.24 -6.33
N ASN A 11 17.88 10.73 -5.09
CA ASN A 11 19.01 9.99 -4.53
C ASN A 11 19.14 8.59 -5.12
N GLN A 12 18.03 7.93 -5.31
CA GLN A 12 18.05 6.52 -5.67
C GLN A 12 17.97 6.30 -7.19
N PHE A 13 17.32 7.22 -7.92
CA PHE A 13 17.13 7.08 -9.38
C PHE A 13 17.97 8.03 -10.20
N LYS A 14 18.59 9.01 -9.55
CA LYS A 14 19.31 10.08 -10.23
C LYS A 14 18.39 10.86 -11.21
N HIS A 15 17.09 10.86 -10.91
CA HIS A 15 16.08 11.61 -11.64
C HIS A 15 15.50 12.74 -10.81
N THR A 16 15.05 13.80 -11.47
CA THR A 16 14.35 14.92 -10.83
C THR A 16 12.91 14.96 -11.27
N ILE A 17 12.01 15.29 -10.34
CA ILE A 17 10.62 15.57 -10.68
C ILE A 17 10.57 16.90 -11.40
N LYS A 18 10.04 16.93 -12.62
CA LYS A 18 9.94 18.15 -13.44
C LYS A 18 8.60 18.86 -13.26
N ILE A 19 7.52 18.10 -13.12
CA ILE A 19 6.16 18.62 -13.08
C ILE A 19 5.41 17.92 -11.97
N LEU A 20 4.74 18.71 -11.12
CA LEU A 20 3.73 18.24 -10.15
C LEU A 20 2.38 18.74 -10.64
N ARG A 21 1.43 17.82 -10.84
CA ARG A 21 0.04 18.18 -11.13
C ARG A 21 -0.86 17.73 -9.99
N SER A 22 -1.69 18.64 -9.49
CA SER A 22 -2.69 18.33 -8.47
C SER A 22 -4.00 19.04 -8.77
N ASP A 23 -5.04 18.68 -8.01
CA ASP A 23 -6.25 19.50 -7.90
C ASP A 23 -5.99 20.70 -6.97
N CYS A 24 -7.01 21.54 -6.82
CA CYS A 24 -6.96 22.72 -5.95
C CYS A 24 -7.13 22.36 -4.46
N GLY A 25 -6.80 21.17 -4.01
CA GLY A 25 -6.83 20.76 -2.60
C GLY A 25 -5.93 21.66 -1.75
N GLY A 26 -6.43 22.12 -0.59
CA GLY A 26 -5.74 23.08 0.27
C GLY A 26 -4.34 22.61 0.74
N GLU A 27 -4.11 21.30 0.82
CA GLU A 27 -2.81 20.73 1.14
C GLU A 27 -1.73 20.99 0.08
N PHE A 28 -2.12 21.20 -1.18
CA PHE A 28 -1.21 21.46 -2.29
C PHE A 28 -1.07 22.94 -2.61
N THR A 29 -2.04 23.77 -2.24
CA THR A 29 -2.04 25.24 -2.47
C THR A 29 -1.42 26.02 -1.32
N SER A 30 -0.68 25.35 -0.44
CA SER A 30 -0.02 26.00 0.68
C SER A 30 1.29 26.67 0.27
N GLN A 31 1.59 27.85 0.85
CA GLN A 31 2.84 28.59 0.63
C GLN A 31 4.11 27.72 0.78
N PRO A 32 4.23 26.78 1.75
CA PRO A 32 5.38 25.91 1.84
C PRO A 32 5.53 24.95 0.64
N SER A 33 4.43 24.50 0.03
CA SER A 33 4.45 23.64 -1.15
C SER A 33 4.93 24.38 -2.37
N ASP A 34 4.45 25.60 -2.58
CA ASP A 34 4.85 26.47 -3.69
C ASP A 34 6.35 26.82 -3.59
N ASN A 35 6.80 27.22 -2.41
CA ASN A 35 8.22 27.53 -2.15
C ASN A 35 9.11 26.31 -2.41
N PHE A 36 8.69 25.13 -1.98
CA PHE A 36 9.43 23.90 -2.24
C PHE A 36 9.54 23.59 -3.73
N CYS A 37 8.45 23.71 -4.47
CA CYS A 37 8.46 23.49 -5.92
C CYS A 37 9.36 24.51 -6.63
N ALA A 38 9.28 25.78 -6.27
CA ALA A 38 10.12 26.84 -6.84
C ALA A 38 11.61 26.60 -6.60
N ILE A 39 12.01 26.28 -5.36
CA ILE A 39 13.42 26.01 -5.00
C ILE A 39 13.98 24.79 -5.76
N ASN A 40 13.15 23.79 -6.01
CA ASN A 40 13.58 22.55 -6.68
C ASN A 40 13.36 22.58 -8.21
N GLY A 41 12.92 23.69 -8.79
CA GLY A 41 12.66 23.83 -10.22
C GLY A 41 11.52 22.93 -10.71
N ILE A 42 10.54 22.63 -9.86
CA ILE A 42 9.39 21.80 -10.17
C ILE A 42 8.26 22.70 -10.67
N ILE A 43 7.81 22.46 -11.90
CA ILE A 43 6.66 23.17 -12.46
C ILE A 43 5.40 22.65 -11.78
N TYR A 44 4.71 23.54 -11.06
CA TYR A 44 3.46 23.20 -10.40
C TYR A 44 2.28 23.53 -11.31
N GLN A 45 1.47 22.52 -11.65
CA GLN A 45 0.29 22.63 -12.50
C GLN A 45 -0.95 22.30 -11.69
N LEU A 46 -1.83 23.28 -11.51
CA LEU A 46 -3.15 23.08 -10.94
C LEU A 46 -4.16 22.73 -12.03
N SER A 47 -5.07 21.82 -11.74
CA SER A 47 -6.25 21.62 -12.58
C SER A 47 -7.18 22.84 -12.46
N CYS A 48 -7.88 23.17 -13.56
CA CYS A 48 -8.88 24.24 -13.50
C CYS A 48 -9.98 23.91 -12.49
N PRO A 49 -10.45 24.88 -11.71
CA PRO A 49 -11.60 24.68 -10.83
C PRO A 49 -12.79 24.11 -11.62
N HIS A 50 -13.53 23.21 -11.00
CA HIS A 50 -14.72 22.57 -11.59
C HIS A 50 -14.50 21.77 -12.87
N THR A 51 -13.24 21.36 -13.17
CA THR A 51 -12.92 20.49 -14.32
C THR A 51 -12.34 19.14 -13.86
N PRO A 52 -13.15 18.20 -13.32
CA PRO A 52 -12.68 16.90 -12.84
C PRO A 52 -11.99 16.09 -13.92
N GLN A 53 -12.29 16.38 -15.21
CA GLN A 53 -11.71 15.67 -16.35
C GLN A 53 -10.19 15.78 -16.41
N GLN A 54 -9.59 16.84 -15.88
CA GLN A 54 -8.14 17.04 -15.88
C GLN A 54 -7.43 16.15 -14.84
N ASN A 55 -8.16 15.63 -13.83
CA ASN A 55 -7.64 14.74 -12.79
C ASN A 55 -8.06 13.27 -12.95
N ARG A 56 -8.68 12.91 -14.08
CA ARG A 56 -9.23 11.57 -14.34
C ARG A 56 -8.25 10.42 -14.15
N VAL A 57 -7.00 10.60 -14.50
CA VAL A 57 -5.98 9.54 -14.36
C VAL A 57 -5.81 9.22 -12.88
N ALA A 58 -5.74 10.26 -12.08
CA ALA A 58 -5.63 10.25 -10.65
C ALA A 58 -6.80 9.52 -10.01
N GLU A 59 -7.96 9.99 -10.24
CA GLU A 59 -9.19 9.46 -9.70
C GLU A 59 -9.43 8.01 -10.09
N ARG A 60 -9.10 7.63 -11.33
CA ARG A 60 -9.22 6.26 -11.82
C ARG A 60 -8.30 5.30 -11.05
N LYS A 61 -7.04 5.70 -10.83
CA LYS A 61 -6.08 4.89 -10.07
C LYS A 61 -6.49 4.79 -8.61
N HIS A 62 -6.92 5.88 -8.02
CA HIS A 62 -7.47 5.90 -6.66
C HIS A 62 -8.64 4.90 -6.54
N ARG A 63 -9.65 5.03 -7.38
CA ARG A 63 -10.80 4.13 -7.42
C ARG A 63 -10.38 2.67 -7.57
N HIS A 64 -9.46 2.37 -8.47
CA HIS A 64 -8.96 1.02 -8.68
C HIS A 64 -8.28 0.45 -7.42
N LEU A 65 -7.44 1.23 -6.75
CA LEU A 65 -6.80 0.81 -5.50
C LEU A 65 -7.82 0.55 -4.39
N VAL A 66 -8.80 1.45 -4.23
CA VAL A 66 -9.90 1.25 -3.26
C VAL A 66 -10.66 -0.05 -3.55
N GLN A 67 -11.06 -0.26 -4.79
CA GLN A 67 -11.80 -1.46 -5.18
C GLN A 67 -10.99 -2.73 -4.92
N CYS A 68 -9.70 -2.75 -5.25
CA CYS A 68 -8.84 -3.90 -4.96
C CYS A 68 -8.67 -4.12 -3.45
N THR A 69 -8.51 -3.06 -2.68
CA THR A 69 -8.40 -3.14 -1.21
C THR A 69 -9.66 -3.73 -0.59
N LEU A 70 -10.83 -3.26 -1.02
CA LEU A 70 -12.12 -3.76 -0.55
C LEU A 70 -12.35 -5.22 -0.94
N ALA A 71 -11.99 -5.61 -2.16
CA ALA A 71 -12.09 -7.00 -2.61
C ALA A 71 -11.23 -7.93 -1.74
N VAL A 72 -9.99 -7.51 -1.46
CA VAL A 72 -9.05 -8.26 -0.61
C VAL A 72 -9.56 -8.38 0.84
N LEU A 73 -10.11 -7.30 1.41
CA LEU A 73 -10.71 -7.32 2.74
C LEU A 73 -11.96 -8.20 2.79
N SER A 74 -12.85 -8.05 1.84
CA SER A 74 -14.09 -8.84 1.76
C SER A 74 -13.81 -10.33 1.67
N GLN A 75 -12.86 -10.72 0.82
CA GLN A 75 -12.45 -12.12 0.70
C GLN A 75 -11.87 -12.67 2.00
N SER A 76 -11.10 -11.88 2.71
CA SER A 76 -10.42 -12.30 3.95
C SER A 76 -11.37 -12.44 5.14
N GLY A 77 -12.52 -11.76 5.15
CA GLY A 77 -13.41 -11.64 6.31
C GLY A 77 -12.82 -10.86 7.49
N LEU A 78 -11.69 -10.17 7.29
CA LEU A 78 -11.07 -9.33 8.31
C LEU A 78 -11.87 -8.04 8.51
N LEU A 79 -11.77 -7.49 9.72
CA LEU A 79 -12.37 -6.20 10.05
C LEU A 79 -11.78 -5.07 9.20
N THR A 80 -12.58 -4.04 8.94
CA THR A 80 -12.15 -2.86 8.19
C THR A 80 -10.95 -2.14 8.82
N SER A 81 -10.72 -2.28 10.12
CA SER A 81 -9.52 -1.76 10.80
C SER A 81 -8.19 -2.25 10.19
N HIS A 82 -8.20 -3.38 9.47
CA HIS A 82 -7.02 -3.93 8.78
C HIS A 82 -6.86 -3.41 7.35
N TRP A 83 -7.60 -2.35 6.97
CA TRP A 83 -7.61 -1.78 5.61
C TRP A 83 -6.22 -1.38 5.10
N SER A 84 -5.36 -0.89 5.97
CA SER A 84 -4.01 -0.46 5.59
C SER A 84 -3.15 -1.62 5.09
N TYR A 85 -3.22 -2.78 5.75
CA TYR A 85 -2.51 -3.99 5.32
C TYR A 85 -3.05 -4.52 3.99
N ALA A 86 -4.37 -4.48 3.82
CA ALA A 86 -5.02 -4.85 2.57
C ALA A 86 -4.63 -3.91 1.43
N LEU A 87 -4.55 -2.60 1.68
CA LEU A 87 -4.09 -1.60 0.71
C LEU A 87 -2.65 -1.85 0.27
N PHE A 88 -1.72 -2.08 1.22
CA PHE A 88 -0.34 -2.39 0.89
C PHE A 88 -0.22 -3.69 0.10
N THR A 89 -1.02 -4.70 0.45
CA THR A 89 -1.05 -5.96 -0.29
C THR A 89 -1.61 -5.76 -1.70
N ALA A 90 -2.68 -5.00 -1.87
CA ALA A 90 -3.24 -4.65 -3.17
C ALA A 90 -2.20 -3.90 -4.04
N CYS A 91 -1.53 -2.90 -3.49
CA CYS A 91 -0.44 -2.19 -4.17
C CYS A 91 0.70 -3.13 -4.58
N HIS A 92 1.09 -4.04 -3.67
CA HIS A 92 2.15 -5.01 -3.93
C HIS A 92 1.81 -5.94 -5.11
N ILE A 93 0.56 -6.39 -5.19
CA ILE A 93 0.05 -7.24 -6.27
C ILE A 93 -0.07 -6.45 -7.57
N ILE A 94 -0.76 -5.31 -7.57
CA ILE A 94 -1.00 -4.48 -8.77
C ILE A 94 0.31 -4.14 -9.47
N ASN A 95 1.36 -3.83 -8.71
CA ASN A 95 2.67 -3.50 -9.30
C ASN A 95 3.39 -4.70 -9.94
N ARG A 96 2.91 -5.92 -9.72
CA ARG A 96 3.44 -7.16 -10.31
C ARG A 96 2.55 -7.76 -11.38
N LEU A 97 1.40 -7.15 -11.65
CA LEU A 97 0.50 -7.56 -12.72
C LEU A 97 0.81 -6.78 -14.01
N PRO A 98 0.76 -7.45 -15.17
CA PRO A 98 0.95 -6.78 -16.46
C PRO A 98 -0.20 -5.81 -16.74
N THR A 99 0.12 -4.70 -17.40
CA THR A 99 -0.88 -3.69 -17.78
C THR A 99 -0.74 -3.31 -19.25
N PRO A 100 -1.85 -3.13 -19.98
CA PRO A 100 -1.82 -2.68 -21.38
C PRO A 100 -1.12 -1.34 -21.58
N LEU A 101 -1.18 -0.44 -20.57
CA LEU A 101 -0.51 0.87 -20.60
C LEU A 101 1.01 0.78 -20.70
N LEU A 102 1.60 -0.35 -20.31
CA LEU A 102 3.04 -0.62 -20.36
C LEU A 102 3.39 -1.70 -21.39
N ASN A 103 2.60 -1.84 -22.45
CA ASN A 103 2.77 -2.89 -23.46
C ASN A 103 2.84 -4.30 -22.81
N HIS A 104 1.90 -4.58 -21.92
CA HIS A 104 1.81 -5.84 -21.15
C HIS A 104 3.00 -6.14 -20.22
N LYS A 105 3.88 -5.18 -19.96
CA LYS A 105 4.87 -5.26 -18.91
C LYS A 105 4.22 -4.96 -17.55
N THR A 106 4.83 -5.49 -16.49
CA THR A 106 4.44 -5.11 -15.13
C THR A 106 5.05 -3.75 -14.77
N PRO A 107 4.43 -2.94 -13.90
CA PRO A 107 5.07 -1.75 -13.34
C PRO A 107 6.42 -2.05 -12.69
N TRP A 108 6.53 -3.20 -12.02
CA TRP A 108 7.80 -3.68 -11.46
C TRP A 108 8.88 -3.86 -12.54
N GLU A 109 8.53 -4.52 -13.64
CA GLU A 109 9.46 -4.75 -14.74
C GLU A 109 9.88 -3.46 -15.43
N ALA A 110 8.92 -2.56 -15.68
CA ALA A 110 9.20 -1.25 -16.27
C ALA A 110 10.18 -0.43 -15.41
N LEU A 111 10.11 -0.63 -14.10
CA LEU A 111 10.84 0.13 -13.11
C LEU A 111 12.23 -0.46 -12.81
N PHE A 112 12.31 -1.76 -12.62
CA PHE A 112 13.54 -2.44 -12.19
C PHE A 112 14.28 -3.14 -13.32
N HIS A 113 13.72 -3.13 -14.53
CA HIS A 113 14.23 -3.87 -15.69
C HIS A 113 14.47 -5.38 -15.41
N LYS A 114 13.65 -5.93 -14.48
CA LYS A 114 13.70 -7.33 -14.05
C LYS A 114 12.27 -7.86 -13.94
N LEU A 115 12.09 -9.11 -14.33
CA LEU A 115 10.80 -9.79 -14.15
C LEU A 115 10.39 -9.81 -12.69
N ALA A 116 9.11 -9.58 -12.45
CA ALA A 116 8.54 -9.65 -11.11
C ALA A 116 8.50 -11.09 -10.63
N ALA A 117 9.09 -11.38 -9.47
CA ALA A 117 8.92 -12.68 -8.83
C ALA A 117 7.49 -12.80 -8.27
N LEU A 118 6.78 -13.87 -8.63
CA LEU A 118 5.40 -14.14 -8.18
C LEU A 118 5.32 -15.28 -7.16
N SER A 119 6.36 -16.10 -7.04
CA SER A 119 6.39 -17.30 -6.19
C SER A 119 6.16 -17.05 -4.70
N HIS A 120 6.42 -15.81 -4.25
CA HIS A 120 6.21 -15.39 -2.86
C HIS A 120 4.81 -14.86 -2.58
N LEU A 121 3.98 -14.64 -3.61
CA LEU A 121 2.63 -14.13 -3.43
C LEU A 121 1.76 -15.15 -2.72
N ARG A 122 0.95 -14.66 -1.78
CA ARG A 122 0.01 -15.44 -0.96
C ARG A 122 -1.31 -14.72 -0.86
N ILE A 123 -2.37 -15.47 -0.60
CA ILE A 123 -3.73 -14.93 -0.49
C ILE A 123 -3.89 -14.24 0.86
N PHE A 124 -4.19 -12.95 0.83
CA PHE A 124 -4.40 -12.13 2.03
C PHE A 124 -5.53 -12.68 2.91
N GLY A 125 -5.31 -12.71 4.21
CA GLY A 125 -6.29 -13.22 5.17
C GLY A 125 -6.32 -14.74 5.33
N CYS A 126 -5.55 -15.50 4.55
CA CYS A 126 -5.49 -16.95 4.72
C CYS A 126 -4.77 -17.35 6.01
N ALA A 127 -5.02 -18.58 6.46
CA ALA A 127 -4.33 -19.15 7.60
C ALA A 127 -2.83 -19.31 7.30
N CYS A 128 -2.01 -18.93 8.26
CA CYS A 128 -0.56 -19.08 8.15
C CYS A 128 0.07 -19.48 9.48
N PHE A 129 1.24 -20.11 9.41
CA PHE A 129 1.94 -20.68 10.55
C PHE A 129 3.39 -20.18 10.53
N PRO A 130 3.67 -19.00 11.12
CA PRO A 130 5.00 -18.42 11.16
C PRO A 130 5.91 -19.22 12.11
N LEU A 131 7.21 -19.30 11.77
CA LEU A 131 8.23 -19.80 12.69
C LEU A 131 8.47 -18.74 13.77
N LEU A 132 8.13 -19.09 15.03
CA LEU A 132 8.19 -18.21 16.20
C LEU A 132 9.45 -18.36 17.04
N THR A 133 10.38 -19.23 16.65
CA THR A 133 11.63 -19.46 17.41
C THR A 133 12.32 -18.17 17.84
N PRO A 134 12.43 -17.12 17.00
CA PRO A 134 13.05 -15.87 17.39
C PRO A 134 12.27 -15.05 18.44
N TYR A 135 10.98 -15.36 18.60
CA TYR A 135 10.08 -14.65 19.52
C TYR A 135 9.83 -15.41 20.82
N ASN A 136 10.27 -16.68 20.89
CA ASN A 136 10.10 -17.54 22.04
C ASN A 136 11.14 -17.22 23.12
N SER A 137 10.71 -17.09 24.35
CA SER A 137 11.58 -16.94 25.52
C SER A 137 12.17 -18.26 25.99
N ASN A 138 11.55 -19.38 25.61
CA ASN A 138 11.91 -20.72 26.04
C ASN A 138 11.88 -21.68 24.85
N LYS A 139 12.85 -22.63 24.80
CA LYS A 139 12.96 -23.63 23.73
C LYS A 139 11.82 -24.66 23.71
N LEU A 140 11.08 -24.80 24.82
CA LEU A 140 9.95 -25.71 24.95
C LEU A 140 8.64 -25.11 24.43
N GLN A 141 8.61 -23.82 24.14
CA GLN A 141 7.41 -23.17 23.57
C GLN A 141 7.14 -23.68 22.16
N PRO A 142 5.87 -23.72 21.72
CA PRO A 142 5.51 -24.10 20.35
C PRO A 142 6.27 -23.26 19.33
N LYS A 143 6.88 -23.93 18.34
CA LYS A 143 7.66 -23.27 17.29
C LYS A 143 6.79 -22.49 16.29
N THR A 144 5.50 -22.83 16.21
CA THR A 144 4.53 -22.21 15.33
C THR A 144 3.19 -22.09 16.05
N LYS A 145 2.36 -21.16 15.63
CA LYS A 145 0.96 -21.05 16.04
C LYS A 145 0.11 -20.56 14.87
N PRO A 146 -1.21 -20.87 14.87
CA PRO A 146 -2.09 -20.38 13.83
C PRO A 146 -2.18 -18.85 13.87
N CYS A 147 -1.96 -18.23 12.73
CA CYS A 147 -2.02 -16.79 12.50
C CYS A 147 -2.78 -16.52 11.20
N ILE A 148 -3.07 -15.25 10.95
CA ILE A 148 -3.66 -14.76 9.71
C ILE A 148 -2.60 -13.98 8.94
N PHE A 149 -2.51 -14.22 7.64
CA PHE A 149 -1.61 -13.49 6.77
C PHE A 149 -2.11 -12.07 6.49
N LEU A 150 -1.33 -11.06 6.85
CA LEU A 150 -1.65 -9.63 6.67
C LEU A 150 -0.84 -8.95 5.55
N GLY A 151 -0.06 -9.69 4.78
CA GLY A 151 0.73 -9.12 3.69
C GLY A 151 2.22 -9.09 3.96
N TYR A 152 2.90 -8.13 3.35
CA TYR A 152 4.35 -8.09 3.24
C TYR A 152 4.93 -6.92 4.05
N PRO A 153 5.97 -7.15 4.87
CA PRO A 153 6.63 -6.08 5.58
C PRO A 153 7.37 -5.16 4.60
N PRO A 154 7.32 -3.84 4.79
CA PRO A 154 7.95 -2.89 3.87
C PRO A 154 9.48 -2.90 3.92
N PHE A 155 10.07 -3.31 5.07
CA PHE A 155 11.50 -3.13 5.35
C PHE A 155 12.31 -4.42 5.37
N SER A 156 11.65 -5.56 5.32
CA SER A 156 12.31 -6.86 5.41
C SER A 156 11.69 -7.86 4.46
N LYS A 157 12.46 -8.88 4.09
CA LYS A 157 11.91 -10.01 3.37
C LYS A 157 11.16 -10.90 4.37
N GLY A 158 9.89 -11.17 4.09
CA GLY A 158 9.06 -12.02 4.93
C GLY A 158 7.57 -11.73 4.77
N TYR A 159 6.83 -12.12 5.78
CA TYR A 159 5.37 -12.08 5.82
C TYR A 159 4.90 -11.55 7.17
N LEU A 160 3.85 -10.74 7.15
CA LEU A 160 3.18 -10.25 8.34
C LEU A 160 2.10 -11.25 8.74
N CYS A 161 2.15 -11.72 9.99
CA CYS A 161 1.26 -12.75 10.50
C CYS A 161 0.59 -12.25 11.78
N LEU A 162 -0.73 -12.12 11.77
CA LEU A 162 -1.54 -11.68 12.91
C LEU A 162 -1.95 -12.87 13.76
N ASP A 163 -1.59 -12.83 15.01
CA ASP A 163 -2.12 -13.71 16.02
C ASP A 163 -3.45 -13.14 16.55
N GLN A 164 -4.55 -13.79 16.24
CA GLN A 164 -5.89 -13.35 16.67
C GLN A 164 -6.08 -13.38 18.18
N SER A 165 -5.40 -14.28 18.89
CA SER A 165 -5.61 -14.45 20.33
C SER A 165 -4.99 -13.31 21.13
N THR A 166 -3.86 -12.75 20.66
CA THR A 166 -3.10 -11.70 21.36
C THR A 166 -3.10 -10.38 20.59
N ASN A 167 -3.69 -10.34 19.42
CA ASN A 167 -3.66 -9.20 18.48
C ASN A 167 -2.23 -8.74 18.11
N ARG A 168 -1.26 -9.64 18.28
CA ARG A 168 0.15 -9.36 17.98
C ARG A 168 0.48 -9.69 16.54
N ILE A 169 1.27 -8.85 15.90
CA ILE A 169 1.77 -9.08 14.54
C ILE A 169 3.21 -9.57 14.61
N TYR A 170 3.45 -10.73 14.01
CA TYR A 170 4.78 -11.30 13.84
C TYR A 170 5.28 -11.06 12.41
N THR A 171 6.56 -10.78 12.27
CA THR A 171 7.24 -10.78 10.98
C THR A 171 8.10 -12.03 10.88
N SER A 172 7.81 -12.92 9.93
CA SER A 172 8.57 -14.14 9.74
C SER A 172 8.87 -14.38 8.28
N ARG A 173 10.08 -14.88 8.00
CA ARG A 173 10.49 -15.30 6.66
C ARG A 173 10.04 -16.73 6.34
N HIS A 174 9.99 -17.57 7.37
CA HIS A 174 9.61 -18.98 7.25
C HIS A 174 8.18 -19.14 7.75
N VAL A 175 7.25 -19.28 6.81
CA VAL A 175 5.82 -19.38 7.09
C VAL A 175 5.23 -20.49 6.22
N LEU A 176 4.46 -21.38 6.82
CA LEU A 176 3.61 -22.31 6.10
C LEU A 176 2.23 -21.65 5.91
N PHE A 177 1.64 -21.83 4.72
CA PHE A 177 0.35 -21.24 4.37
C PHE A 177 -0.68 -22.33 4.08
N ASN A 178 -1.91 -22.07 4.52
CA ASN A 178 -3.09 -22.79 4.08
C ASN A 178 -4.03 -21.79 3.40
N GLU A 179 -3.86 -21.65 2.09
CA GLU A 179 -4.58 -20.65 1.28
C GLU A 179 -6.05 -21.00 1.02
N SER A 180 -6.48 -22.21 1.36
CA SER A 180 -7.89 -22.63 1.30
C SER A 180 -8.66 -22.36 2.61
N HIS A 181 -7.97 -21.95 3.67
CA HIS A 181 -8.59 -21.70 4.98
C HIS A 181 -8.48 -20.21 5.37
N PHE A 182 -9.63 -19.60 5.66
CA PHE A 182 -9.75 -18.21 6.13
C PHE A 182 -10.31 -18.20 7.54
N PRO A 183 -9.50 -18.00 8.58
CA PRO A 183 -9.93 -18.10 9.99
C PRO A 183 -11.01 -17.10 10.37
N THR A 184 -11.09 -15.97 9.66
CA THR A 184 -12.06 -14.88 9.90
C THR A 184 -13.27 -14.92 9.00
N ALA A 185 -13.25 -15.70 7.92
CA ALA A 185 -14.41 -15.84 7.06
C ALA A 185 -15.53 -16.56 7.84
N LYS A 186 -16.39 -15.78 8.47
CA LYS A 186 -17.66 -16.30 8.96
C LYS A 186 -18.46 -16.78 7.75
N THR A 187 -19.07 -17.94 7.88
CA THR A 187 -20.13 -18.45 6.97
C THR A 187 -21.37 -17.55 7.07
N SER A 188 -21.25 -16.26 6.86
CA SER A 188 -22.39 -15.35 6.93
C SER A 188 -22.38 -14.43 5.71
N SER A 189 -23.51 -14.44 5.03
CA SER A 189 -23.93 -13.51 4.00
C SER A 189 -23.43 -12.09 4.30
N TYR A 190 -22.47 -11.63 3.51
CA TYR A 190 -22.10 -10.22 3.47
C TYR A 190 -23.32 -9.42 3.03
N THR A 191 -23.89 -8.66 3.94
CA THR A 191 -24.81 -7.58 3.61
C THR A 191 -23.99 -6.32 3.39
N PRO A 192 -24.09 -5.65 2.23
CA PRO A 192 -23.33 -4.44 1.91
C PRO A 192 -23.84 -3.20 2.67
N SER A 193 -24.08 -3.30 3.97
CA SER A 193 -24.71 -2.25 4.76
C SER A 193 -23.74 -1.35 5.54
N ASP A 194 -22.45 -1.67 5.58
CA ASP A 194 -21.47 -0.76 6.18
C ASP A 194 -21.06 0.29 5.15
N PRO A 195 -21.33 1.58 5.39
CA PRO A 195 -21.07 2.62 4.41
C PRO A 195 -19.56 2.78 4.19
N ILE A 196 -19.09 2.30 3.04
CA ILE A 196 -17.76 2.56 2.45
C ILE A 196 -17.42 4.07 2.51
N SER A 197 -18.45 4.93 2.53
CA SER A 197 -18.36 6.38 2.69
C SER A 197 -17.58 6.83 3.93
N ASN A 198 -17.56 6.07 5.02
CA ASN A 198 -16.84 6.44 6.25
C ASN A 198 -15.34 6.09 6.20
N LEU A 199 -14.93 5.22 5.29
CA LEU A 199 -13.52 4.87 5.06
C LEU A 199 -12.82 5.82 4.08
N LEU A 200 -13.56 6.39 3.14
CA LEU A 200 -13.01 7.25 2.09
C LEU A 200 -12.22 8.47 2.61
N PRO A 201 -12.69 9.23 3.62
CA PRO A 201 -11.92 10.36 4.15
C PRO A 201 -10.63 9.94 4.86
N GLN A 202 -10.65 8.82 5.59
CA GLN A 202 -9.46 8.32 6.31
C GLN A 202 -8.40 7.80 5.35
N ILE A 203 -8.83 7.27 4.21
CA ILE A 203 -7.98 6.72 3.17
C ILE A 203 -7.40 7.84 2.28
N SER A 204 -8.08 8.97 2.12
CA SER A 204 -7.75 10.06 1.19
C SER A 204 -6.31 10.58 1.36
N GLY A 205 -5.85 10.85 2.58
CA GLY A 205 -4.50 11.33 2.84
C GLY A 205 -3.38 10.35 2.43
N TYR A 206 -3.66 9.03 2.45
CA TYR A 206 -2.70 8.00 2.07
C TYR A 206 -2.70 7.72 0.57
N PHE A 207 -3.84 7.92 -0.07
CA PHE A 207 -3.98 7.71 -1.50
C PHE A 207 -3.19 8.70 -2.35
N HIS A 208 -3.03 9.92 -1.89
CA HIS A 208 -2.19 10.91 -2.59
C HIS A 208 -0.78 10.40 -2.83
N PHE A 209 -0.25 9.59 -1.94
CA PHE A 209 1.11 9.09 -2.03
C PHE A 209 1.23 7.80 -2.87
N CYS A 210 0.36 6.83 -2.67
CA CYS A 210 0.27 5.65 -3.56
C CYS A 210 -0.07 6.09 -4.99
N TYR A 211 -0.80 7.19 -5.11
CA TYR A 211 -1.19 7.83 -6.35
C TYR A 211 -0.01 8.50 -7.07
N ILE A 212 0.81 9.28 -6.40
CA ILE A 212 2.04 9.87 -6.96
C ILE A 212 2.92 8.78 -7.57
N ILE A 213 3.05 7.62 -6.91
CA ILE A 213 3.79 6.47 -7.42
C ILE A 213 3.16 5.89 -8.69
N ALA A 214 1.84 5.72 -8.70
CA ALA A 214 1.13 5.16 -9.86
C ALA A 214 1.16 6.09 -11.08
N VAL A 215 1.07 7.40 -10.88
CA VAL A 215 1.14 8.41 -11.96
C VAL A 215 2.53 8.51 -12.55
N LEU A 216 3.57 8.44 -11.73
CA LEU A 216 4.95 8.46 -12.22
C LEU A 216 5.28 7.25 -13.09
N ILE A 217 4.70 6.09 -12.79
CA ILE A 217 4.87 4.87 -13.59
C ILE A 217 4.14 4.98 -14.95
N THR A 218 2.97 5.62 -14.99
CA THR A 218 2.18 5.71 -16.23
C THR A 218 2.67 6.77 -17.21
N HIS A 219 3.52 7.70 -16.79
CA HIS A 219 4.06 8.78 -17.65
C HIS A 219 5.51 8.59 -18.08
N ASN A 220 5.96 7.35 -18.35
CA ASN A 220 7.30 7.03 -18.90
C ASN A 220 8.50 7.56 -18.09
N LEU A 221 8.34 7.76 -16.80
CA LEU A 221 9.48 8.00 -15.94
C LEU A 221 10.05 6.65 -15.49
N HIS A 222 11.23 6.31 -16.00
CA HIS A 222 12.00 5.13 -15.57
C HIS A 222 12.40 5.27 -14.09
N LEU A 223 11.67 4.64 -13.17
CA LEU A 223 11.91 4.76 -11.73
C LEU A 223 11.95 3.39 -11.03
N PRO A 224 13.10 2.97 -10.42
CA PRO A 224 13.25 1.69 -9.73
C PRO A 224 13.10 1.71 -8.20
N LEU A 225 11.95 2.08 -7.55
CA LEU A 225 11.86 2.01 -6.07
C LEU A 225 10.48 1.99 -5.41
N LEU A 226 9.62 1.08 -5.76
CA LEU A 226 8.40 0.88 -4.97
C LEU A 226 8.64 0.34 -3.54
N PRO A 227 9.58 -0.58 -3.28
CA PRO A 227 9.78 -1.12 -1.93
C PRO A 227 10.28 -0.09 -0.91
N GLN A 228 11.06 0.90 -1.34
CA GLN A 228 11.63 1.88 -0.41
C GLN A 228 10.70 3.07 -0.17
N ILE A 229 9.79 3.35 -1.09
CA ILE A 229 8.75 4.37 -0.88
C ILE A 229 7.69 3.84 0.09
N LEU A 230 7.36 2.56 0.03
CA LEU A 230 6.56 1.88 1.05
C LEU A 230 7.22 1.91 2.43
N HIS A 231 8.56 1.97 2.48
CA HIS A 231 9.35 2.11 3.70
C HIS A 231 8.99 3.34 4.53
N TYR A 232 8.77 4.49 3.91
CA TYR A 232 8.45 5.73 4.62
C TYR A 232 6.97 5.87 4.97
N LEU A 233 6.10 5.07 4.37
CA LEU A 233 4.66 5.14 4.61
C LEU A 233 4.19 4.30 5.80
N TYR A 234 4.83 3.16 6.02
CA TYR A 234 4.42 2.22 7.06
C TYR A 234 4.44 2.81 8.49
N PRO A 235 5.49 3.54 8.94
CA PRO A 235 5.49 4.14 10.26
C PRO A 235 4.41 5.19 10.45
N LEU A 236 4.10 5.97 9.40
CA LEU A 236 3.04 6.98 9.43
C LEU A 236 1.65 6.35 9.52
N VAL A 237 1.43 5.27 8.78
CA VAL A 237 0.17 4.51 8.83
C VAL A 237 0.01 3.85 10.19
N HIS A 238 1.07 3.25 10.72
CA HIS A 238 1.05 2.58 12.02
C HIS A 238 0.82 3.56 13.19
N HIS A 239 1.42 4.74 13.12
CA HIS A 239 1.24 5.77 14.16
C HIS A 239 -0.18 6.34 14.18
N LEU A 240 -0.84 6.46 13.02
CA LEU A 240 -2.20 7.01 12.92
C LEU A 240 -3.29 5.96 13.19
N THR A 241 -3.04 4.68 12.93
CA THR A 241 -3.98 3.60 13.32
C THR A 241 -4.03 3.40 14.83
N HIS A 242 -2.96 3.73 15.56
CA HIS A 242 -2.95 3.69 17.03
C HIS A 242 -3.55 4.93 17.69
N GLN A 243 -3.65 6.07 16.99
CA GLN A 243 -4.27 7.28 17.52
C GLN A 243 -5.81 7.34 17.35
N THR A 244 -6.40 6.46 16.55
CA THR A 244 -7.84 6.46 16.25
C THR A 244 -8.64 5.36 16.96
N LEU A 245 -8.04 4.60 17.87
CA LEU A 245 -8.78 3.69 18.74
C LEU A 245 -9.09 4.43 20.05
N PRO A 246 -10.36 4.86 20.29
CA PRO A 246 -10.77 5.27 21.62
C PRO A 246 -10.71 4.05 22.56
N SER A 247 -10.16 4.28 23.74
CA SER A 247 -10.12 3.36 24.88
C SER A 247 -11.50 2.84 25.28
#